data_e459f99cf56b27c9080ed5b40be07427
#
_entry.id   e459f99cf56b27c9080ed5b40be07427
#
_cell.length_a   1.000
_cell.length_b   1.000
_cell.length_c   1.000
_cell.angle_alpha   90.00
_cell.angle_beta   90.00
_cell.angle_gamma   90.00
#
_symmetry.space_group_name_H-M   'P 1'
#
loop_
_entity.id
_entity.type
_entity.pdbx_description
1 polymer ?
#
loop_
_entity_poly.entity_id
_entity_poly.type
_entity_poly.pdbx_seq_one_letter_code
_entity_poly.pdbx_strand_id
1 'polypeptide(L)'
;MIAAAFLVLALMFVRDVPGRAVRPLAPIPLVDLKFIDPAPNRVSIGENLLHGGDASDYDCYVCHERNKPVKLNIDTNGNIIVPSEHKDIVMAHGSHNRNNNCFNCHDENNLDQLQTRDGRVLKLTDLSPASTPQLCGSCHGPTLRDWEAGVHGRTSGYWDRALGSYARLSCVSCHNPHSPKFQGRPPAPGPHPLHPVARVAVESGRTE
;
A
#
# COMPACT_ATOMS: atom_id res chain seq x y z
N MET A 1 -50.62 -30.35 -29.80
CA MET A 1 -49.77 -29.39 -30.52
C MET A 1 -48.88 -28.54 -29.63
N ILE A 2 -49.41 -27.93 -28.54
CA ILE A 2 -48.63 -27.05 -27.62
C ILE A 2 -47.45 -27.80 -26.94
N ALA A 3 -47.67 -29.05 -26.50
CA ALA A 3 -46.62 -29.84 -25.85
C ALA A 3 -45.44 -30.18 -26.79
N ALA A 4 -45.74 -30.42 -28.09
CA ALA A 4 -44.71 -30.66 -29.08
C ALA A 4 -43.86 -29.39 -29.37
N ALA A 5 -44.49 -28.23 -29.42
CA ALA A 5 -43.81 -26.96 -29.57
C ALA A 5 -42.90 -26.63 -28.38
N PHE A 6 -43.36 -26.91 -27.15
CA PHE A 6 -42.55 -26.75 -25.97
C PHE A 6 -41.36 -27.70 -25.93
N LEU A 7 -41.53 -28.95 -26.35
CA LEU A 7 -40.43 -29.93 -26.43
C LEU A 7 -39.37 -29.51 -27.45
N VAL A 8 -39.78 -28.99 -28.60
CA VAL A 8 -38.87 -28.49 -29.63
C VAL A 8 -38.09 -27.26 -29.15
N LEU A 9 -38.75 -26.32 -28.46
CA LEU A 9 -38.10 -25.16 -27.88
C LEU A 9 -37.10 -25.56 -26.77
N ALA A 10 -37.48 -26.49 -25.89
CA ALA A 10 -36.60 -27.00 -24.85
C ALA A 10 -35.39 -27.74 -25.46
N LEU A 11 -35.58 -28.53 -26.50
CA LEU A 11 -34.49 -29.21 -27.19
C LEU A 11 -33.58 -28.24 -27.94
N MET A 12 -34.10 -27.17 -28.54
CA MET A 12 -33.29 -26.12 -29.11
C MET A 12 -32.50 -25.37 -28.06
N PHE A 13 -33.09 -25.04 -26.92
CA PHE A 13 -32.43 -24.38 -25.81
C PHE A 13 -31.29 -25.24 -25.23
N VAL A 14 -31.54 -26.53 -25.00
CA VAL A 14 -30.53 -27.46 -24.46
C VAL A 14 -29.42 -27.73 -25.49
N ARG A 15 -29.73 -27.68 -26.80
CA ARG A 15 -28.74 -27.87 -27.85
C ARG A 15 -27.85 -26.62 -28.05
N ASP A 16 -28.38 -25.43 -27.80
CA ASP A 16 -27.65 -24.19 -27.94
C ASP A 16 -26.78 -23.86 -26.72
N VAL A 17 -27.13 -24.36 -25.51
CA VAL A 17 -26.36 -24.16 -24.27
C VAL A 17 -24.99 -24.84 -24.31
N PRO A 18 -24.81 -26.10 -24.80
CA PRO A 18 -23.49 -26.72 -24.90
C PRO A 18 -22.72 -26.28 -26.15
N GLY A 19 -23.40 -25.68 -27.14
CA GLY A 19 -22.83 -25.42 -28.45
C GLY A 19 -22.17 -24.04 -28.62
N ARG A 20 -22.22 -23.18 -27.64
CA ARG A 20 -21.34 -22.00 -27.62
C ARG A 20 -19.93 -22.50 -27.32
N ALA A 21 -19.22 -22.89 -28.37
CA ALA A 21 -17.79 -23.03 -28.29
C ALA A 21 -17.27 -21.79 -27.54
N VAL A 22 -16.77 -22.01 -26.30
CA VAL A 22 -16.03 -20.97 -25.60
C VAL A 22 -14.94 -20.57 -26.56
N ARG A 23 -15.10 -19.44 -27.22
CA ARG A 23 -14.02 -18.90 -28.07
C ARG A 23 -12.84 -18.81 -27.11
N PRO A 24 -11.72 -19.50 -27.42
CA PRO A 24 -10.53 -19.31 -26.64
C PRO A 24 -10.31 -17.81 -26.57
N LEU A 25 -10.32 -17.27 -25.36
CA LEU A 25 -9.99 -15.87 -25.15
C LEU A 25 -8.65 -15.64 -25.83
N ALA A 26 -8.61 -14.68 -26.74
CA ALA A 26 -7.34 -14.26 -27.30
C ALA A 26 -6.38 -14.03 -26.12
N PRO A 27 -5.14 -14.51 -26.19
CA PRO A 27 -4.19 -14.29 -25.12
C PRO A 27 -4.17 -12.79 -24.82
N ILE A 28 -4.44 -12.45 -23.56
CA ILE A 28 -4.40 -11.05 -23.10
C ILE A 28 -2.97 -10.58 -23.36
N PRO A 29 -2.77 -9.54 -24.17
CA PRO A 29 -1.42 -9.04 -24.42
C PRO A 29 -0.78 -8.69 -23.08
N LEU A 30 0.43 -9.18 -22.85
CA LEU A 30 1.20 -8.81 -21.68
C LEU A 30 1.31 -7.28 -21.64
N VAL A 31 0.94 -6.72 -20.51
CA VAL A 31 1.11 -5.27 -20.30
C VAL A 31 2.61 -4.99 -20.31
N ASP A 32 3.04 -4.06 -21.15
CA ASP A 32 4.43 -3.61 -21.17
C ASP A 32 4.79 -3.06 -19.78
N LEU A 33 5.83 -3.62 -19.16
CA LEU A 33 6.26 -3.28 -17.81
C LEU A 33 6.56 -1.79 -17.63
N LYS A 34 6.87 -1.06 -18.71
CA LYS A 34 7.06 0.40 -18.66
C LYS A 34 5.78 1.16 -18.25
N PHE A 35 4.59 0.56 -18.41
CA PHE A 35 3.32 1.14 -17.98
C PHE A 35 2.91 0.69 -16.56
N ILE A 36 3.65 -0.25 -16.00
CA ILE A 36 3.45 -0.68 -14.62
C ILE A 36 4.33 0.21 -13.76
N ASP A 37 3.72 1.21 -13.14
CA ASP A 37 4.36 1.98 -12.11
C ASP A 37 4.72 1.01 -10.96
N PRO A 38 6.00 0.71 -10.70
CA PRO A 38 6.34 -0.18 -9.60
C PRO A 38 5.82 0.47 -8.33
N ALA A 39 4.83 -0.16 -7.70
CA ALA A 39 4.44 0.26 -6.36
C ALA A 39 5.70 0.25 -5.50
N PRO A 40 5.99 1.32 -4.75
CA PRO A 40 7.15 1.36 -3.89
C PRO A 40 7.04 0.19 -2.90
N ASN A 41 7.77 -0.86 -3.20
CA ASN A 41 7.78 -2.05 -2.36
C ASN A 41 8.87 -1.85 -1.33
N ARG A 42 8.50 -1.24 -0.19
CA ARG A 42 9.37 -1.13 0.96
C ARG A 42 9.20 -2.37 1.82
N VAL A 43 10.30 -2.86 2.32
CA VAL A 43 10.35 -3.93 3.31
C VAL A 43 10.84 -3.37 4.63
N SER A 44 10.36 -3.90 5.74
CA SER A 44 10.92 -3.60 7.05
C SER A 44 12.28 -4.28 7.21
N ILE A 45 13.07 -3.83 8.19
CA ILE A 45 14.35 -4.48 8.51
C ILE A 45 14.13 -5.97 8.81
N GLY A 46 13.13 -6.30 9.61
CA GLY A 46 12.81 -7.69 9.93
C GLY A 46 12.45 -8.52 8.71
N GLU A 47 11.65 -7.97 7.77
CA GLU A 47 11.36 -8.64 6.50
C GLU A 47 12.61 -8.82 5.63
N ASN A 48 13.49 -7.79 5.60
CA ASN A 48 14.75 -7.88 4.86
C ASN A 48 15.64 -9.00 5.40
N LEU A 49 15.76 -9.09 6.73
CA LEU A 49 16.54 -10.16 7.39
C LEU A 49 15.94 -11.54 7.14
N LEU A 50 14.61 -11.69 7.15
CA LEU A 50 13.93 -12.94 6.85
C LEU A 50 14.23 -13.45 5.43
N HIS A 51 14.53 -12.54 4.51
CA HIS A 51 14.91 -12.84 3.12
C HIS A 51 16.43 -12.90 2.89
N GLY A 52 17.23 -12.95 3.97
CA GLY A 52 18.68 -13.04 3.89
C GLY A 52 19.38 -11.74 3.52
N GLY A 53 18.70 -10.61 3.65
CA GLY A 53 19.28 -9.29 3.45
C GLY A 53 20.17 -8.84 4.60
N ASP A 54 20.98 -7.82 4.34
CA ASP A 54 21.86 -7.19 5.31
C ASP A 54 21.15 -6.03 6.01
N ALA A 55 21.33 -5.91 7.32
CA ALA A 55 20.83 -4.82 8.14
C ALA A 55 21.95 -3.95 8.73
N SER A 56 23.20 -4.11 8.29
CA SER A 56 24.33 -3.34 8.81
C SER A 56 24.18 -1.83 8.62
N ASP A 57 23.52 -1.41 7.54
CA ASP A 57 23.22 0.00 7.28
C ASP A 57 22.23 0.62 8.29
N TYR A 58 21.59 -0.22 9.11
CA TYR A 58 20.62 0.19 10.12
C TYR A 58 21.16 0.13 11.55
N ASP A 59 22.48 -0.04 11.72
CA ASP A 59 23.08 -0.01 13.06
C ASP A 59 23.18 1.43 13.57
N CYS A 60 22.17 1.81 14.35
CA CYS A 60 22.07 3.13 14.94
C CYS A 60 23.27 3.45 15.88
N TYR A 61 23.83 2.43 16.48
CA TYR A 61 24.89 2.58 17.49
C TYR A 61 26.30 2.73 16.94
N VAL A 62 26.46 2.75 15.63
CA VAL A 62 27.67 3.23 14.98
C VAL A 62 27.90 4.73 15.30
N CYS A 63 26.81 5.50 15.40
CA CYS A 63 26.85 6.94 15.69
C CYS A 63 26.28 7.31 17.06
N HIS A 64 25.34 6.54 17.57
CA HIS A 64 24.67 6.80 18.85
C HIS A 64 25.27 5.95 19.98
N GLU A 65 25.38 6.54 21.16
CA GLU A 65 25.83 5.81 22.37
C GLU A 65 24.69 4.97 22.94
N ARG A 66 24.97 3.68 23.26
CA ARG A 66 24.02 2.83 23.97
C ARG A 66 23.69 3.39 25.36
N ASN A 67 22.44 3.25 25.76
CA ASN A 67 21.91 3.71 27.05
C ASN A 67 21.99 5.24 27.27
N LYS A 68 22.13 6.01 26.22
CA LYS A 68 22.06 7.45 26.27
C LYS A 68 20.83 7.92 25.49
N PRO A 69 19.88 8.60 26.16
CA PRO A 69 18.67 9.09 25.49
C PRO A 69 19.03 10.06 24.37
N VAL A 70 18.43 9.86 23.21
CA VAL A 70 18.56 10.76 22.08
C VAL A 70 17.72 12.00 22.31
N LYS A 71 18.30 13.18 22.10
CA LYS A 71 17.59 14.46 22.22
C LYS A 71 17.26 15.00 20.84
N LEU A 72 16.01 15.45 20.68
CA LEU A 72 15.58 16.11 19.45
C LEU A 72 15.89 17.60 19.51
N ASN A 73 16.41 18.14 18.42
CA ASN A 73 16.50 19.57 18.21
C ASN A 73 15.17 20.09 17.65
N ILE A 74 14.62 21.13 18.29
CA ILE A 74 13.32 21.70 17.93
C ILE A 74 13.53 23.20 17.62
N ASP A 75 12.95 23.64 16.50
CA ASP A 75 12.97 25.05 16.12
C ASP A 75 12.00 25.90 16.98
N THR A 76 12.03 27.21 16.77
CA THR A 76 11.15 28.16 17.47
C THR A 76 9.66 27.97 17.17
N ASN A 77 9.31 27.26 16.10
CA ASN A 77 7.95 26.95 15.70
C ASN A 77 7.49 25.58 16.22
N GLY A 78 8.37 24.86 16.92
CA GLY A 78 8.08 23.52 17.44
C GLY A 78 8.28 22.40 16.44
N ASN A 79 8.96 22.64 15.30
CA ASN A 79 9.28 21.60 14.35
C ASN A 79 10.60 20.94 14.71
N ILE A 80 10.69 19.63 14.44
CA ILE A 80 11.94 18.90 14.61
C ILE A 80 12.91 19.30 13.49
N ILE A 81 14.10 19.66 13.89
CA ILE A 81 15.23 19.88 12.99
C ILE A 81 15.86 18.52 12.73
N VAL A 82 15.68 18.00 11.52
CA VAL A 82 16.30 16.73 11.10
C VAL A 82 17.81 16.96 10.98
N PRO A 83 18.65 16.19 11.70
CA PRO A 83 20.11 16.30 11.60
C PRO A 83 20.62 16.00 10.20
N SER A 84 21.79 16.56 9.85
CA SER A 84 22.42 16.36 8.54
C SER A 84 22.74 14.91 8.23
N GLU A 85 22.99 14.10 9.26
CA GLU A 85 23.25 12.68 9.19
C GLU A 85 21.99 11.87 8.76
N HIS A 86 20.81 12.44 8.99
CA HIS A 86 19.51 11.88 8.64
C HIS A 86 18.81 12.66 7.49
N LYS A 87 19.58 13.36 6.66
CA LYS A 87 19.06 14.25 5.60
C LYS A 87 18.09 13.58 4.60
N ASP A 88 18.15 12.26 4.47
CA ASP A 88 17.28 11.49 3.59
C ASP A 88 15.88 11.27 4.17
N ILE A 89 15.69 11.63 5.45
CA ILE A 89 14.40 11.50 6.12
C ILE A 89 13.58 12.77 5.91
N VAL A 90 12.50 12.66 5.15
CA VAL A 90 11.51 13.72 5.00
C VAL A 90 10.39 13.52 6.01
N MET A 91 10.36 14.36 7.04
CA MET A 91 9.33 14.33 8.08
C MET A 91 8.07 15.04 7.61
N ALA A 92 7.06 14.28 7.21
CA ALA A 92 5.76 14.78 6.75
C ALA A 92 4.60 13.88 7.22
N HIS A 93 4.61 13.48 8.48
CA HIS A 93 3.60 12.64 9.08
C HIS A 93 2.44 13.47 9.67
N GLY A 94 1.70 14.14 8.78
CA GLY A 94 0.55 14.97 9.14
C GLY A 94 0.85 16.47 9.18
N SER A 95 -0.20 17.25 9.43
CA SER A 95 -0.16 18.72 9.38
C SER A 95 0.24 19.38 10.71
N HIS A 96 0.41 18.63 11.78
CA HIS A 96 0.75 19.14 13.10
C HIS A 96 2.09 18.62 13.57
N ASN A 97 2.90 19.51 14.15
CA ASN A 97 4.23 19.19 14.69
C ASN A 97 4.25 18.01 15.66
N ARG A 98 3.16 17.81 16.42
CA ARG A 98 3.02 16.65 17.34
C ARG A 98 3.09 15.31 16.64
N ASN A 99 2.66 15.22 15.36
CA ASN A 99 2.68 13.98 14.59
C ASN A 99 4.05 13.76 13.91
N ASN A 100 4.81 14.84 13.71
CA ASN A 100 6.15 14.80 13.14
C ASN A 100 7.21 14.66 14.25
N ASN A 101 7.05 13.71 15.14
CA ASN A 101 7.98 13.44 16.22
C ASN A 101 8.53 12.02 16.10
N CYS A 102 9.84 11.89 16.05
CA CYS A 102 10.55 10.61 15.93
C CYS A 102 10.13 9.62 17.02
N PHE A 103 9.95 10.12 18.26
CA PHE A 103 9.61 9.30 19.41
C PHE A 103 8.11 8.94 19.52
N ASN A 104 7.31 9.29 18.53
CA ASN A 104 5.99 8.69 18.38
C ASN A 104 6.06 7.20 17.99
N CYS A 105 7.19 6.80 17.39
CA CYS A 105 7.42 5.44 16.93
C CYS A 105 8.76 4.87 17.41
N HIS A 106 9.82 5.67 17.47
CA HIS A 106 11.14 5.24 17.96
C HIS A 106 11.24 5.41 19.46
N ASP A 107 11.97 4.50 20.11
CA ASP A 107 12.27 4.63 21.54
C ASP A 107 13.54 5.47 21.72
N GLU A 108 13.41 6.58 22.47
CA GLU A 108 14.53 7.50 22.72
C GLU A 108 15.69 6.87 23.51
N ASN A 109 15.40 5.81 24.26
CA ASN A 109 16.36 5.11 25.11
C ASN A 109 16.97 3.88 24.45
N ASN A 110 16.28 3.34 23.44
CA ASN A 110 16.74 2.14 22.73
C ASN A 110 16.37 2.21 21.24
N LEU A 111 17.31 2.58 20.41
CA LEU A 111 17.12 2.78 18.98
C LEU A 111 16.90 1.47 18.19
N ASP A 112 17.19 0.30 18.81
CA ASP A 112 16.95 -1.00 18.19
C ASP A 112 15.47 -1.41 18.25
N GLN A 113 14.60 -0.54 18.73
CA GLN A 113 13.18 -0.85 18.88
C GLN A 113 12.27 0.33 18.55
N LEU A 114 11.07 -0.03 18.16
CA LEU A 114 9.94 0.88 18.02
C LEU A 114 8.97 0.67 19.18
N GLN A 115 8.16 1.66 19.45
CA GLN A 115 7.11 1.59 20.45
C GLN A 115 5.76 2.01 19.87
N THR A 116 4.72 1.31 20.27
CA THR A 116 3.35 1.71 20.00
C THR A 116 2.91 2.78 21.01
N ARG A 117 1.83 3.48 20.71
CA ARG A 117 1.28 4.51 21.60
C ARG A 117 0.87 3.98 22.98
N ASP A 118 0.51 2.71 23.06
CA ASP A 118 0.17 2.01 24.32
C ASP A 118 1.40 1.41 25.04
N GLY A 119 2.61 1.72 24.55
CA GLY A 119 3.87 1.33 25.18
C GLY A 119 4.35 -0.08 24.88
N ARG A 120 3.75 -0.79 23.91
CA ARG A 120 4.31 -2.07 23.45
C ARG A 120 5.56 -1.82 22.63
N VAL A 121 6.57 -2.62 22.91
CA VAL A 121 7.86 -2.58 22.24
C VAL A 121 7.89 -3.58 21.07
N LEU A 122 8.40 -3.14 19.94
CA LEU A 122 8.63 -3.93 18.74
C LEU A 122 10.10 -3.78 18.34
N LYS A 123 10.89 -4.83 18.49
CA LYS A 123 12.28 -4.79 18.01
C LYS A 123 12.30 -4.61 16.49
N LEU A 124 13.23 -3.82 15.98
CA LEU A 124 13.37 -3.58 14.54
C LEU A 124 13.57 -4.88 13.76
N THR A 125 14.33 -5.82 14.33
CA THR A 125 14.60 -7.15 13.76
C THR A 125 13.37 -8.07 13.71
N ASP A 126 12.38 -7.82 14.57
CA ASP A 126 11.18 -8.65 14.69
C ASP A 126 10.00 -8.07 13.88
N LEU A 127 10.23 -6.98 13.15
CA LEU A 127 9.22 -6.38 12.29
C LEU A 127 8.90 -7.32 11.12
N SER A 128 7.62 -7.56 10.93
CA SER A 128 7.10 -8.46 9.91
C SER A 128 5.86 -7.86 9.25
N PRO A 129 5.36 -8.43 8.15
CA PRO A 129 4.08 -8.02 7.57
C PRO A 129 2.92 -8.07 8.56
N ALA A 130 3.00 -8.92 9.59
CA ALA A 130 1.97 -9.05 10.60
C ALA A 130 2.13 -8.09 11.78
N SER A 131 3.36 -7.80 12.23
CA SER A 131 3.63 -6.94 13.39
C SER A 131 3.68 -5.45 13.05
N THR A 132 4.21 -5.09 11.88
CA THR A 132 4.32 -3.68 11.44
C THR A 132 2.98 -2.94 11.40
N PRO A 133 1.85 -3.53 10.94
CA PRO A 133 0.56 -2.87 10.96
C PRO A 133 0.08 -2.50 12.37
N GLN A 134 0.47 -3.25 13.39
CA GLN A 134 0.11 -2.96 14.78
C GLN A 134 0.74 -1.65 15.29
N LEU A 135 1.96 -1.34 14.84
CA LEU A 135 2.59 -0.07 15.14
C LEU A 135 1.77 1.11 14.60
N CYS A 136 1.43 1.07 13.32
CA CYS A 136 0.62 2.10 12.67
C CYS A 136 -0.79 2.19 13.28
N GLY A 137 -1.38 1.02 13.53
CA GLY A 137 -2.71 0.87 14.12
C GLY A 137 -2.86 1.40 15.53
N SER A 138 -1.76 1.56 16.28
CA SER A 138 -1.79 2.17 17.60
C SER A 138 -2.32 3.63 17.60
N CYS A 139 -2.19 4.31 16.45
CA CYS A 139 -2.76 5.63 16.19
C CYS A 139 -3.87 5.57 15.12
N HIS A 140 -3.70 4.74 14.10
CA HIS A 140 -4.59 4.57 12.94
C HIS A 140 -5.54 3.37 13.10
N GLY A 141 -6.21 3.26 14.26
CA GLY A 141 -7.07 2.13 14.62
C GLY A 141 -8.17 1.80 13.60
N PRO A 142 -8.95 2.78 13.07
CA PRO A 142 -9.93 2.50 12.03
C PRO A 142 -9.29 1.87 10.78
N THR A 143 -8.17 2.43 10.30
CA THR A 143 -7.45 1.93 9.12
C THR A 143 -6.86 0.54 9.36
N LEU A 144 -6.41 0.24 10.59
CA LEU A 144 -5.97 -1.11 10.95
C LEU A 144 -7.11 -2.12 10.82
N ARG A 145 -8.31 -1.80 11.33
CA ARG A 145 -9.48 -2.67 11.19
C ARG A 145 -9.84 -2.91 9.73
N ASP A 146 -9.78 -1.87 8.90
CA ASP A 146 -10.01 -1.99 7.46
C ASP A 146 -8.95 -2.88 6.80
N TRP A 147 -7.70 -2.76 7.23
CA TRP A 147 -6.62 -3.62 6.75
C TRP A 147 -6.84 -5.08 7.19
N GLU A 148 -7.22 -5.33 8.43
CA GLU A 148 -7.53 -6.68 8.95
C GLU A 148 -8.72 -7.30 8.20
N ALA A 149 -9.73 -6.50 7.90
CA ALA A 149 -10.90 -6.92 7.13
C ALA A 149 -10.61 -7.11 5.62
N GLY A 150 -9.46 -6.65 5.12
CA GLY A 150 -9.09 -6.74 3.71
C GLY A 150 -9.67 -5.65 2.83
N VAL A 151 -10.23 -4.60 3.41
CA VAL A 151 -10.81 -3.45 2.70
C VAL A 151 -9.71 -2.43 2.36
N HIS A 152 -8.70 -2.32 3.21
CA HIS A 152 -7.52 -1.50 3.00
C HIS A 152 -6.28 -2.35 2.76
N GLY A 153 -5.37 -1.86 1.94
CA GLY A 153 -4.13 -2.57 1.59
C GLY A 153 -4.34 -3.59 0.46
N ARG A 154 -3.23 -4.14 0.00
CA ARG A 154 -3.20 -5.11 -1.11
C ARG A 154 -2.93 -6.50 -0.59
N THR A 155 -3.67 -7.47 -1.12
CA THR A 155 -3.42 -8.89 -0.94
C THR A 155 -2.84 -9.45 -2.24
N SER A 156 -1.78 -10.22 -2.15
CA SER A 156 -1.17 -10.98 -3.24
C SER A 156 -1.44 -12.47 -3.04
N GLY A 157 -1.48 -13.24 -4.13
CA GLY A 157 -1.75 -14.67 -4.09
C GLY A 157 -3.16 -15.03 -4.54
N TYR A 158 -3.65 -16.17 -4.10
CA TYR A 158 -4.95 -16.67 -4.52
C TYR A 158 -6.09 -15.94 -3.83
N TRP A 159 -7.10 -15.55 -4.63
CA TRP A 159 -8.34 -14.98 -4.10
C TRP A 159 -9.17 -16.03 -3.34
N ASP A 160 -9.13 -17.30 -3.81
CA ASP A 160 -9.68 -18.44 -3.12
C ASP A 160 -8.57 -19.12 -2.29
N ARG A 161 -8.72 -19.08 -0.99
CA ARG A 161 -7.75 -19.61 -0.03
C ARG A 161 -7.62 -21.14 -0.09
N ALA A 162 -8.60 -21.83 -0.66
CA ALA A 162 -8.54 -23.27 -0.89
C ALA A 162 -7.56 -23.64 -2.02
N LEU A 163 -7.28 -22.71 -2.93
CA LEU A 163 -6.39 -22.93 -4.07
C LEU A 163 -4.92 -22.65 -3.76
N GLY A 164 -4.61 -21.93 -2.69
CA GLY A 164 -3.24 -21.65 -2.32
C GLY A 164 -3.07 -20.53 -1.30
N SER A 165 -1.82 -20.23 -0.99
CA SER A 165 -1.46 -19.19 -0.02
C SER A 165 -1.74 -17.78 -0.57
N TYR A 166 -1.97 -16.86 0.35
CA TYR A 166 -2.05 -15.44 0.08
C TYR A 166 -1.17 -14.69 1.09
N ALA A 167 -0.69 -13.54 0.69
CA ALA A 167 0.05 -12.63 1.55
C ALA A 167 -0.58 -11.24 1.48
N ARG A 168 -0.71 -10.61 2.62
CA ARG A 168 -1.15 -9.22 2.71
C ARG A 168 0.05 -8.32 2.93
N LEU A 169 0.17 -7.28 2.09
CA LEU A 169 1.24 -6.30 2.24
C LEU A 169 1.04 -5.49 3.51
N SER A 170 2.13 -5.20 4.20
CA SER A 170 2.12 -4.33 5.38
C SER A 170 1.93 -2.85 4.97
N CYS A 171 1.66 -2.00 5.96
CA CYS A 171 1.49 -0.56 5.73
C CYS A 171 2.72 0.07 5.07
N VAL A 172 3.92 -0.31 5.53
CA VAL A 172 5.19 0.25 5.04
C VAL A 172 5.54 -0.19 3.62
N SER A 173 4.94 -1.27 3.14
CA SER A 173 5.15 -1.72 1.76
C SER A 173 4.64 -0.68 0.74
N CYS A 174 3.69 0.14 1.14
CA CYS A 174 3.11 1.19 0.30
C CYS A 174 3.37 2.59 0.85
N HIS A 175 3.30 2.78 2.18
CA HIS A 175 3.46 4.07 2.82
C HIS A 175 4.87 4.25 3.37
N ASN A 176 5.50 5.42 3.10
CA ASN A 176 6.71 5.79 3.80
C ASN A 176 6.35 6.20 5.24
N PRO A 177 6.87 5.53 6.29
CA PRO A 177 6.51 5.85 7.66
C PRO A 177 6.80 7.30 8.06
N HIS A 178 7.81 7.93 7.48
CA HIS A 178 8.16 9.34 7.76
C HIS A 178 7.31 10.33 6.94
N SER A 179 6.80 9.92 5.78
CA SER A 179 5.95 10.73 4.89
C SER A 179 4.87 9.85 4.24
N PRO A 180 3.86 9.42 5.02
CA PRO A 180 2.94 8.36 4.58
C PRO A 180 1.90 8.81 3.54
N LYS A 181 1.73 10.12 3.33
CA LYS A 181 0.75 10.65 2.39
C LYS A 181 1.19 10.37 0.95
N PHE A 182 0.32 9.76 0.15
CA PHE A 182 0.53 9.68 -1.29
C PHE A 182 0.41 11.05 -1.95
N GLN A 183 1.26 11.29 -2.93
CA GLN A 183 1.07 12.43 -3.82
C GLN A 183 -0.19 12.20 -4.66
N GLY A 184 -0.99 13.27 -4.85
CA GLY A 184 -2.13 13.23 -5.76
C GLY A 184 -1.66 12.90 -7.17
N ARG A 185 -2.27 11.89 -7.77
CA ARG A 185 -2.06 11.58 -9.19
C ARG A 185 -3.12 12.28 -10.02
N PRO A 186 -2.79 12.78 -11.22
CA PRO A 186 -3.80 13.24 -12.14
C PRO A 186 -4.76 12.08 -12.45
N PRO A 187 -6.06 12.36 -12.64
CA PRO A 187 -7.01 11.34 -13.04
C PRO A 187 -6.53 10.66 -14.32
N ALA A 188 -6.71 9.34 -14.40
CA ALA A 188 -6.48 8.63 -15.64
C ALA A 188 -7.41 9.20 -16.73
N PRO A 189 -6.94 9.27 -17.99
CA PRO A 189 -7.83 9.65 -19.09
C PRO A 189 -9.03 8.71 -19.12
N GLY A 190 -10.19 9.25 -19.43
CA GLY A 190 -11.41 8.46 -19.56
C GLY A 190 -11.23 7.33 -20.58
N PRO A 191 -12.03 6.26 -20.49
CA PRO A 191 -11.98 5.17 -21.46
C PRO A 191 -12.21 5.72 -22.88
N HIS A 192 -11.46 5.21 -23.84
CA HIS A 192 -11.71 5.53 -25.23
C HIS A 192 -13.10 5.02 -25.61
N PRO A 193 -13.99 5.87 -26.14
CA PRO A 193 -15.27 5.41 -26.62
C PRO A 193 -15.06 4.40 -27.77
N LEU A 194 -15.83 3.33 -27.77
CA LEU A 194 -15.80 2.30 -28.82
C LEU A 194 -16.17 2.87 -30.19
N HIS A 195 -16.89 3.99 -30.19
CA HIS A 195 -17.23 4.74 -31.38
C HIS A 195 -16.67 6.16 -31.26
N PRO A 196 -16.02 6.71 -32.30
CA PRO A 196 -15.53 8.08 -32.23
C PRO A 196 -16.72 9.03 -32.07
N VAL A 197 -16.82 9.67 -30.92
CA VAL A 197 -17.77 10.76 -30.69
C VAL A 197 -17.19 11.97 -31.41
N ALA A 198 -17.93 12.51 -32.38
CA ALA A 198 -17.56 13.76 -32.99
C ALA A 198 -17.37 14.81 -31.88
N ARG A 199 -16.15 15.35 -31.75
CA ARG A 199 -15.88 16.41 -30.80
C ARG A 199 -16.69 17.63 -31.21
N VAL A 200 -17.77 17.89 -30.50
CA VAL A 200 -18.40 19.21 -30.55
C VAL A 200 -17.37 20.16 -29.96
N ALA A 201 -16.81 21.04 -30.80
CA ALA A 201 -15.95 22.10 -30.31
C ALA A 201 -16.81 22.99 -29.42
N VAL A 202 -16.61 22.87 -28.12
CA VAL A 202 -17.11 23.86 -27.16
C VAL A 202 -16.18 25.06 -27.31
N GLU A 203 -16.60 26.01 -28.13
CA GLU A 203 -15.99 27.35 -28.12
C GLU A 203 -16.13 27.90 -26.71
N SER A 204 -15.00 27.98 -26.02
CA SER A 204 -14.91 28.68 -24.74
C SER A 204 -15.00 30.18 -25.01
N GLY A 205 -16.22 30.68 -25.19
CA GLY A 205 -16.50 32.08 -25.08
C GLY A 205 -16.31 32.57 -23.63
N ARG A 206 -15.09 32.90 -23.29
CA ARG A 206 -14.81 33.71 -22.11
C ARG A 206 -14.53 35.13 -22.64
N THR A 207 -15.56 35.92 -22.72
CA THR A 207 -15.43 37.38 -22.79
C THR A 207 -15.42 37.91 -21.36
N GLU A 208 -14.39 38.67 -21.05
CA GLU A 208 -14.14 39.74 -20.07
C GLU A 208 -14.91 39.72 -18.75
#